data_df03b10729cb7966ab95e5329daf8928
#
_entry.id   df03b10729cb7966ab95e5329daf8928
#
_cell.length_a   1.000
_cell.length_b   1.000
_cell.length_c   1.000
_cell.angle_alpha   90.00
_cell.angle_beta   90.00
_cell.angle_gamma   90.00
#
_symmetry.space_group_name_H-M   'P 1'
#
loop_
_entity.id
_entity.type
_entity.pdbx_description
1 polymer ?
#
loop_
_entity_poly.entity_id
_entity_poly.type
_entity_poly.pdbx_seq_one_letter_code
_entity_poly.pdbx_strand_id
1 'polypeptide(L)'
;MTRRKIRVVGAMLEREPGHYLITQRSKAATLPLLWEFPGGQVHEGEAEGPALVRELKERLDLDVVVEEEAMATHHEYPGYDVDFRVFRCRLANGEQPVSHAKVNDQRWVTLDEMSQFTFPDADARTLAKLLDLDS
;
A
#
# COMPACT_ATOMS: atom_id res chain seq x y z
N MET A 1 -16.40 6.89 24.55
CA MET A 1 -15.28 7.41 23.75
C MET A 1 -15.15 6.65 22.46
N THR A 2 -15.06 7.36 21.36
CA THR A 2 -14.93 6.75 20.04
C THR A 2 -13.49 6.29 19.83
N ARG A 3 -13.30 5.04 19.46
CA ARG A 3 -11.98 4.53 19.09
C ARG A 3 -11.56 5.13 17.75
N ARG A 4 -10.29 5.47 17.63
CA ARG A 4 -9.74 5.92 16.34
C ARG A 4 -9.72 4.74 15.38
N LYS A 5 -10.24 4.94 14.18
CA LYS A 5 -10.21 3.95 13.11
C LYS A 5 -9.29 4.44 12.01
N ILE A 6 -8.30 3.62 11.69
CA ILE A 6 -7.33 3.93 10.64
C ILE A 6 -7.61 3.00 9.48
N ARG A 7 -7.81 3.58 8.31
CA ARG A 7 -8.12 2.86 7.08
C ARG A 7 -6.94 2.97 6.13
N VAL A 8 -6.41 1.81 5.72
CA VAL A 8 -5.25 1.74 4.83
C VAL A 8 -5.62 0.90 3.62
N VAL A 9 -5.18 1.33 2.45
CA VAL A 9 -5.41 0.62 1.19
C VAL A 9 -4.09 0.30 0.51
N GLY A 10 -4.06 -0.85 -0.17
CA GLY A 10 -2.92 -1.27 -0.96
C GLY A 10 -3.38 -1.80 -2.30
N ALA A 11 -2.51 -1.74 -3.30
CA ALA A 11 -2.81 -2.18 -4.66
C ALA A 11 -2.03 -3.43 -5.01
N MET A 12 -2.75 -4.48 -5.44
CA MET A 12 -2.16 -5.56 -6.22
C MET A 12 -2.25 -5.11 -7.67
N LEU A 13 -1.30 -4.28 -8.08
CA LEU A 13 -1.26 -3.72 -9.42
C LEU A 13 -0.57 -4.70 -10.36
N GLU A 14 -1.36 -5.28 -11.26
CA GLU A 14 -0.90 -6.27 -12.21
C GLU A 14 -0.67 -5.63 -13.58
N ARG A 15 0.49 -5.84 -14.17
CA ARG A 15 0.82 -5.35 -15.51
C ARG A 15 0.76 -6.49 -16.53
N GLU A 16 1.60 -7.51 -16.34
CA GLU A 16 1.53 -8.75 -17.08
C GLU A 16 0.88 -9.79 -16.19
N PRO A 17 0.17 -10.80 -16.74
CA PRO A 17 -0.49 -11.80 -15.90
C PRO A 17 0.47 -12.38 -14.86
N GLY A 18 0.08 -12.25 -13.60
CA GLY A 18 0.84 -12.77 -12.48
C GLY A 18 2.01 -11.89 -11.99
N HIS A 19 2.24 -10.72 -12.59
CA HIS A 19 3.33 -9.82 -12.20
C HIS A 19 2.76 -8.57 -11.52
N TYR A 20 3.14 -8.37 -10.26
CA TYR A 20 2.61 -7.32 -9.40
C TYR A 20 3.69 -6.33 -9.01
N LEU A 21 3.31 -5.05 -8.91
CA LEU A 21 4.22 -4.00 -8.49
C LEU A 21 4.39 -4.03 -6.97
N ILE A 22 5.64 -4.06 -6.52
CA ILE A 22 5.99 -3.78 -5.13
C ILE A 22 6.97 -2.62 -5.10
N THR A 23 6.93 -1.84 -4.03
CA THR A 23 7.80 -0.68 -3.86
C THR A 23 8.57 -0.80 -2.56
N GLN A 24 9.80 -0.29 -2.57
CA GLN A 24 10.66 -0.28 -1.39
C GLN A 24 10.58 1.09 -0.73
N ARG A 25 10.34 1.10 0.58
CA ARG A 25 10.27 2.34 1.36
C ARG A 25 11.62 3.06 1.30
N SER A 26 11.57 4.39 1.25
CA SER A 26 12.78 5.21 1.16
C SER A 26 13.67 5.05 2.40
N LYS A 27 14.94 5.44 2.27
CA LYS A 27 15.89 5.41 3.38
C LYS A 27 15.51 6.35 4.52
N ALA A 28 14.74 7.39 4.21
CA ALA A 28 14.30 8.39 5.19
C ALA A 28 12.95 8.04 5.83
N ALA A 29 12.28 6.99 5.36
CA ALA A 29 10.96 6.59 5.87
C ALA A 29 11.07 5.84 7.19
N THR A 30 9.96 5.75 7.90
CA THR A 30 9.80 4.83 9.04
C THR A 30 9.89 3.41 8.51
N LEU A 31 10.63 2.52 9.20
CA LEU A 31 10.93 1.17 8.74
C LEU A 31 11.52 1.21 7.33
N PRO A 32 12.70 1.84 7.17
CA PRO A 32 13.27 2.08 5.84
C PRO A 32 13.63 0.79 5.13
N LEU A 33 13.59 0.84 3.80
CA LEU A 33 14.03 -0.22 2.89
C LEU A 33 13.21 -1.52 2.97
N LEU A 34 12.08 -1.53 3.64
CA LEU A 34 11.14 -2.65 3.57
C LEU A 34 10.25 -2.52 2.33
N TRP A 35 9.82 -3.63 1.81
CA TRP A 35 8.98 -3.68 0.62
C TRP A 35 7.50 -3.70 0.99
N GLU A 36 6.64 -3.19 0.10
CA GLU A 36 5.20 -3.14 0.34
C GLU A 36 4.43 -3.09 -0.97
N PHE A 37 3.16 -3.44 -0.94
CA PHE A 37 2.24 -3.09 -2.01
C PHE A 37 2.05 -1.58 -1.97
N PRO A 38 2.06 -0.90 -3.13
CA PRO A 38 1.85 0.54 -3.14
C PRO A 38 0.46 0.89 -2.63
N GLY A 39 0.35 1.96 -1.87
CA GLY A 39 -0.91 2.42 -1.31
C GLY A 39 -0.69 3.48 -0.25
N GLY A 40 -1.60 3.60 0.67
CA GLY A 40 -1.49 4.57 1.74
C GLY A 40 -2.74 4.66 2.60
N GLN A 41 -2.81 5.72 3.39
CA GLN A 41 -3.91 5.94 4.32
C GLN A 41 -5.08 6.62 3.63
N VAL A 42 -6.29 6.13 3.91
CA VAL A 42 -7.53 6.73 3.43
C VAL A 42 -7.84 7.95 4.30
N HIS A 43 -8.12 9.08 3.66
CA HIS A 43 -8.48 10.31 4.37
C HIS A 43 -9.92 10.25 4.85
N GLU A 44 -10.23 11.04 5.88
CA GLU A 44 -11.59 11.14 6.39
C GLU A 44 -12.54 11.60 5.28
N GLY A 45 -13.67 10.91 5.15
CA GLY A 45 -14.66 11.21 4.12
C GLY A 45 -14.34 10.64 2.75
N GLU A 46 -13.19 10.00 2.58
CA GLU A 46 -12.76 9.42 1.32
C GLU A 46 -13.10 7.94 1.27
N ALA A 47 -13.55 7.44 0.11
CA ALA A 47 -13.77 6.02 -0.10
C ALA A 47 -12.45 5.32 -0.45
N GLU A 48 -12.36 4.01 -0.24
CA GLU A 48 -11.14 3.23 -0.43
C GLU A 48 -10.62 3.27 -1.89
N GLY A 49 -11.51 3.07 -2.86
CA GLY A 49 -11.13 3.07 -4.28
C GLY A 49 -10.50 4.39 -4.72
N PRO A 50 -11.21 5.52 -4.54
CA PRO A 50 -10.64 6.84 -4.83
C PRO A 50 -9.36 7.16 -4.06
N ALA A 51 -9.26 6.72 -2.79
CA ALA A 51 -8.05 6.90 -1.99
C ALA A 51 -6.86 6.21 -2.64
N LEU A 52 -7.06 4.99 -3.11
CA LEU A 52 -6.00 4.21 -3.75
C LEU A 52 -5.56 4.85 -5.07
N VAL A 53 -6.51 5.32 -5.87
CA VAL A 53 -6.20 6.06 -7.11
C VAL A 53 -5.34 7.29 -6.79
N ARG A 54 -5.73 8.06 -5.77
CA ARG A 54 -4.99 9.25 -5.34
C ARG A 54 -3.58 8.89 -4.87
N GLU A 55 -3.45 7.87 -4.02
CA GLU A 55 -2.16 7.47 -3.47
C GLU A 55 -1.18 7.03 -4.55
N LEU A 56 -1.63 6.24 -5.52
CA LEU A 56 -0.74 5.80 -6.60
C LEU A 56 -0.37 6.94 -7.53
N LYS A 57 -1.26 7.89 -7.74
CA LYS A 57 -0.96 9.10 -8.52
C LYS A 57 0.08 9.97 -7.80
N GLU A 58 -0.12 10.22 -6.53
CA GLU A 58 0.79 11.06 -5.74
C GLU A 58 2.16 10.44 -5.53
N ARG A 59 2.22 9.13 -5.27
CA ARG A 59 3.46 8.44 -4.94
C ARG A 59 4.25 7.96 -6.13
N LEU A 60 3.58 7.51 -7.19
CA LEU A 60 4.22 6.82 -8.30
C LEU A 60 3.92 7.45 -9.66
N ASP A 61 3.08 8.46 -9.69
CA ASP A 61 2.61 9.11 -10.92
C ASP A 61 1.94 8.09 -11.87
N LEU A 62 1.19 7.16 -11.29
CA LEU A 62 0.47 6.14 -12.05
C LEU A 62 -1.03 6.41 -12.02
N ASP A 63 -1.66 6.21 -13.18
CA ASP A 63 -3.11 6.23 -13.32
C ASP A 63 -3.60 4.79 -13.35
N VAL A 64 -4.44 4.44 -12.38
CA VAL A 64 -4.90 3.05 -12.20
C VAL A 64 -6.41 2.97 -12.17
N VAL A 65 -6.91 1.79 -12.53
CA VAL A 65 -8.32 1.43 -12.35
C VAL A 65 -8.35 0.42 -11.20
N VAL A 66 -9.13 0.74 -10.16
CA VAL A 66 -9.33 -0.15 -9.02
C VAL A 66 -10.46 -1.11 -9.36
N GLU A 67 -10.18 -2.39 -9.19
CA GLU A 67 -11.13 -3.46 -9.47
C GLU A 67 -11.65 -4.06 -8.15
N GLU A 68 -11.79 -5.38 -8.05
CA GLU A 68 -12.36 -6.00 -6.86
C GLU A 68 -11.39 -6.03 -5.67
N GLU A 69 -11.95 -6.08 -4.47
CA GLU A 69 -11.19 -6.27 -3.24
C GLU A 69 -10.64 -7.69 -3.22
N ALA A 70 -9.33 -7.82 -3.04
CA ALA A 70 -8.65 -9.11 -2.99
C ALA A 70 -8.48 -9.63 -1.57
N MET A 71 -8.31 -8.71 -0.61
CA MET A 71 -8.03 -9.08 0.77
C MET A 71 -8.49 -7.95 1.70
N ALA A 72 -9.03 -8.31 2.86
CA ALA A 72 -9.38 -7.36 3.90
C ALA A 72 -8.94 -7.92 5.25
N THR A 73 -8.29 -7.08 6.04
CA THR A 73 -7.86 -7.44 7.39
C THR A 73 -8.29 -6.35 8.36
N HIS A 74 -8.79 -6.75 9.51
CA HIS A 74 -9.16 -5.82 10.56
C HIS A 74 -8.44 -6.21 11.83
N HIS A 75 -7.75 -5.26 12.46
CA HIS A 75 -7.03 -5.48 13.71
C HIS A 75 -7.42 -4.44 14.74
N GLU A 76 -7.69 -4.91 15.95
CA GLU A 76 -7.99 -4.05 17.07
C GLU A 76 -6.74 -3.97 17.96
N TYR A 77 -6.29 -2.74 18.21
CA TYR A 77 -5.14 -2.46 19.04
C TYR A 77 -5.56 -1.58 20.21
N PRO A 78 -4.77 -1.51 21.29
CA PRO A 78 -5.07 -0.56 22.36
C PRO A 78 -5.14 0.89 21.81
N GLY A 79 -6.31 1.50 21.92
CA GLY A 79 -6.53 2.89 21.53
C GLY A 79 -6.95 3.13 20.09
N TYR A 80 -6.82 2.13 19.20
CA TYR A 80 -7.21 2.33 17.79
C TYR A 80 -7.47 1.01 17.08
N ASP A 81 -8.18 1.08 15.96
CA ASP A 81 -8.41 -0.04 15.07
C ASP A 81 -7.80 0.25 13.70
N VAL A 82 -7.28 -0.78 13.04
CA VAL A 82 -6.73 -0.68 11.68
C VAL A 82 -7.56 -1.56 10.75
N ASP A 83 -8.07 -0.96 9.69
CA ASP A 83 -8.77 -1.64 8.61
C ASP A 83 -7.88 -1.55 7.37
N PHE A 84 -7.32 -2.70 6.96
CA PHE A 84 -6.42 -2.78 5.82
C PHE A 84 -7.10 -3.55 4.69
N ARG A 85 -7.21 -2.92 3.53
CA ARG A 85 -7.85 -3.52 2.35
C ARG A 85 -6.93 -3.46 1.14
N VAL A 86 -6.81 -4.58 0.44
CA VAL A 86 -6.00 -4.69 -0.77
C VAL A 86 -6.93 -4.94 -1.94
N PHE A 87 -6.78 -4.13 -2.99
CA PHE A 87 -7.60 -4.23 -4.20
C PHE A 87 -6.75 -4.65 -5.39
N ARG A 88 -7.35 -5.43 -6.26
CA ARG A 88 -6.76 -5.68 -7.57
C ARG A 88 -6.87 -4.42 -8.40
N CYS A 89 -5.78 -4.08 -9.08
CA CYS A 89 -5.72 -2.87 -9.90
C CYS A 89 -5.04 -3.18 -11.23
N ARG A 90 -5.32 -2.35 -12.22
CA ARG A 90 -4.61 -2.37 -13.50
C ARG A 90 -4.26 -0.95 -13.92
N LEU A 91 -3.29 -0.82 -14.81
CA LEU A 91 -2.94 0.49 -15.37
C LEU A 91 -4.09 0.96 -16.29
N ALA A 92 -4.48 2.23 -16.13
CA ALA A 92 -5.63 2.78 -16.86
C ALA A 92 -5.40 2.93 -18.35
N ASN A 93 -4.18 3.29 -18.75
CA ASN A 93 -3.84 3.67 -20.12
C ASN A 93 -2.66 2.89 -20.69
N GLY A 94 -2.57 1.58 -20.40
CA GLY A 94 -1.47 0.76 -20.84
C GLY A 94 -0.20 1.01 -20.02
N GLU A 95 0.97 0.78 -20.63
CA GLU A 95 2.22 0.94 -19.91
C GLU A 95 2.47 2.39 -19.51
N GLN A 96 2.92 2.57 -18.28
CA GLN A 96 3.27 3.87 -17.72
C GLN A 96 4.58 3.73 -16.95
N PRO A 97 5.47 4.73 -17.03
CA PRO A 97 6.68 4.70 -16.21
C PRO A 97 6.34 4.92 -14.73
N VAL A 98 7.00 4.18 -13.85
CA VAL A 98 6.82 4.30 -12.40
C VAL A 98 7.81 5.36 -11.90
N SER A 99 7.28 6.39 -11.21
CA SER A 99 8.13 7.42 -10.62
C SER A 99 8.89 6.87 -9.42
N HIS A 100 10.17 7.22 -9.30
CA HIS A 100 11.03 6.85 -8.18
C HIS A 100 11.19 7.98 -7.16
N ALA A 101 10.48 9.08 -7.34
CA ALA A 101 10.67 10.28 -6.51
C ALA A 101 10.41 10.06 -5.03
N LYS A 102 9.49 9.15 -4.67
CA LYS A 102 9.05 8.93 -3.29
C LYS A 102 9.31 7.51 -2.78
N VAL A 103 9.99 6.69 -3.58
CA VAL A 103 10.33 5.32 -3.17
C VAL A 103 11.81 5.07 -3.47
N ASN A 104 12.43 4.14 -2.73
CA ASN A 104 13.83 3.80 -2.96
C ASN A 104 14.01 2.93 -4.20
N ASP A 105 13.11 1.98 -4.42
CA ASP A 105 13.16 1.06 -5.55
C ASP A 105 11.76 0.55 -5.87
N GLN A 106 11.62 -0.10 -7.02
CA GLN A 106 10.37 -0.74 -7.40
C GLN A 106 10.69 -1.97 -8.24
N ARG A 107 9.82 -2.98 -8.15
CA ARG A 107 9.95 -4.24 -8.88
C ARG A 107 8.59 -4.76 -9.29
N TRP A 108 8.55 -5.39 -10.44
CA TRP A 108 7.40 -6.19 -10.89
C TRP A 108 7.73 -7.64 -10.64
N VAL A 109 7.00 -8.28 -9.74
CA VAL A 109 7.34 -9.63 -9.26
C VAL A 109 6.14 -10.57 -9.32
N THR A 110 6.42 -11.87 -9.40
CA THR A 110 5.39 -12.89 -9.22
C THR A 110 5.15 -13.11 -7.73
N LEU A 111 4.03 -13.77 -7.39
CA LEU A 111 3.75 -14.10 -5.99
C LEU A 111 4.83 -14.98 -5.38
N ASP A 112 5.38 -15.92 -6.17
CA ASP A 112 6.47 -16.79 -5.70
C ASP A 112 7.74 -16.00 -5.41
N GLU A 113 8.03 -14.98 -6.21
CA GLU A 113 9.20 -14.12 -6.02
C GLU A 113 9.09 -13.21 -4.80
N MET A 114 7.87 -12.91 -4.35
CA MET A 114 7.65 -12.01 -3.21
C MET A 114 8.33 -12.49 -1.93
N SER A 115 8.51 -13.79 -1.74
CA SER A 115 9.20 -14.34 -0.58
C SER A 115 10.67 -13.93 -0.49
N GLN A 116 11.25 -13.44 -1.59
CA GLN A 116 12.64 -12.97 -1.64
C GLN A 116 12.79 -11.53 -1.14
N PHE A 117 11.70 -10.85 -0.87
CA PHE A 117 11.68 -9.45 -0.45
C PHE A 117 11.18 -9.36 0.99
N THR A 118 11.77 -8.46 1.78
CA THR A 118 11.40 -8.31 3.19
C THR A 118 10.23 -7.34 3.33
N PHE A 119 9.09 -7.86 3.79
CA PHE A 119 7.88 -7.08 4.08
C PHE A 119 7.79 -6.85 5.59
N PRO A 120 7.11 -5.75 6.03
CA PRO A 120 6.90 -5.51 7.46
C PRO A 120 6.01 -6.58 8.09
N ASP A 121 6.29 -6.89 9.36
CA ASP A 121 5.40 -7.74 10.15
C ASP A 121 4.12 -6.97 10.48
N ALA A 122 3.01 -7.67 10.54
CA ALA A 122 1.69 -7.08 10.79
C ALA A 122 1.36 -6.99 12.29
N ASP A 123 2.35 -6.69 13.16
CA ASP A 123 2.09 -6.47 14.58
C ASP A 123 1.74 -5.00 14.86
N ALA A 124 1.17 -4.75 16.04
CA ALA A 124 0.69 -3.41 16.41
C ALA A 124 1.79 -2.35 16.37
N ARG A 125 2.98 -2.69 16.85
CA ARG A 125 4.11 -1.76 16.92
C ARG A 125 4.60 -1.39 15.52
N THR A 126 4.72 -2.38 14.66
CA THR A 126 5.16 -2.19 13.28
C THR A 126 4.14 -1.34 12.51
N LEU A 127 2.86 -1.66 12.65
CA LEU A 127 1.81 -0.88 11.99
C LEU A 127 1.75 0.55 12.50
N ALA A 128 1.93 0.78 13.80
CA ALA A 128 1.97 2.13 14.37
C ALA A 128 3.09 2.96 13.74
N LYS A 129 4.27 2.38 13.58
CA LYS A 129 5.40 3.05 12.92
C LYS A 129 5.14 3.33 11.44
N LEU A 130 4.59 2.35 10.72
CA LEU A 130 4.26 2.52 9.30
C LEU A 130 3.26 3.64 9.07
N LEU A 131 2.33 3.82 9.98
CA LEU A 131 1.27 4.80 9.87
C LEU A 131 1.59 6.13 10.59
N ASP A 132 2.81 6.29 11.10
CA ASP A 132 3.26 7.46 11.85
C ASP A 132 2.37 7.78 13.07
N LEU A 133 1.87 6.72 13.72
CA LEU A 133 1.06 6.86 14.94
C LEU A 133 1.91 6.93 16.20
N ASP A 134 3.18 6.63 16.08
CA ASP A 134 4.16 6.46 17.14
C ASP A 134 5.09 7.67 17.13
N SER A 135 4.52 8.82 17.38
CA SER A 135 5.28 10.07 17.39
C SER A 135 5.83 10.40 18.76
#